data_097ee452401c0f31e1641ef4952ec1bf
#
_entry.id   097ee452401c0f31e1641ef4952ec1bf
#
_cell.length_a   1.000
_cell.length_b   1.000
_cell.length_c   1.000
_cell.angle_alpha   90.00
_cell.angle_beta   90.00
_cell.angle_gamma   90.00
#
_symmetry.space_group_name_H-M   'P 1'
#
loop_
_entity.id
_entity.type
_entity.pdbx_description
1 polymer ?
#
loop_
_entity_poly.entity_id
_entity_poly.type
_entity_poly.pdbx_seq_one_letter_code
_entity_poly.pdbx_strand_id
1 'polypeptide(L)'
;MKSNLSVRKVWFLSIAASFFAASCSDETTIFENPEDNLVSETDQSKLDNSISFERAGVLDIFEDPSVSGKRSSITGKDEEEQAGDYPLSLVAQIEPPTFTNGQNLAATHVALDGDYGYVSYNTVGLDYVGAIDVINISDPTSPRVTSRVYYTNADLNSIAYDNGYIYVAGGVDAEQSVTATANSLVAKIAVSGGRMNISNITYGFQEGFNATDVRIINNNVVVTSGQDGFVVVYDKNDLSVLNEAAFSDLRSVAYNGNEMAVLDAAQGVSFLDQNLNTTRSIAIDSDFGIDAKRTLDFLNDNIIVSEGTRGAGVYNATSGSFVEYLPILTSPENAEPGEIVTNGVAVNENVLLMANGAGGLSLSETNDDNTVGVGVIELTGSINYVATKGDYIFAASGKQGFQIIKLNRPDDSLVTRCEDLNAYSGSSYLNVNNDDTLAYRGSKRFNNINVGGNLLLCGSWTVRDGVNVNADGLFEMNGTLVVGRNNRQRNVTINSGATLRVEGNLTIYGDLIINDGASIEFIGDDSVVNIFGRVTRAANTTIEGTFRDVRDVF
;
A
#
# COMPACT_ATOMS: atom_id res chain seq x y z
N MET A 1 90.56 -13.28 46.49
CA MET A 1 89.20 -13.85 46.54
C MET A 1 88.23 -12.80 47.00
N LYS A 2 87.64 -12.11 46.12
CA LYS A 2 86.57 -11.13 46.45
C LYS A 2 85.58 -11.11 45.33
N SER A 3 84.32 -11.36 45.71
CA SER A 3 83.06 -10.77 45.25
C SER A 3 82.63 -10.92 43.80
N ASN A 4 81.77 -11.91 43.63
CA ASN A 4 80.80 -11.96 42.53
C ASN A 4 79.37 -12.11 43.10
N LEU A 5 78.90 -11.11 43.85
CA LEU A 5 77.56 -11.20 44.47
C LEU A 5 76.71 -9.93 44.31
N SER A 6 77.11 -8.99 43.46
CA SER A 6 76.36 -7.73 43.32
C SER A 6 75.63 -7.58 42.00
N VAL A 7 75.95 -8.35 40.97
CA VAL A 7 75.37 -8.16 39.64
C VAL A 7 74.01 -8.92 39.43
N ARG A 8 73.82 -10.04 40.21
CA ARG A 8 72.57 -10.81 40.08
C ARG A 8 71.33 -10.20 40.76
N LYS A 9 71.56 -9.33 41.79
CA LYS A 9 70.42 -8.69 42.50
C LYS A 9 69.86 -7.47 41.78
N VAL A 10 70.65 -6.76 40.95
CA VAL A 10 70.21 -5.62 40.22
C VAL A 10 69.39 -6.05 38.98
N TRP A 11 69.71 -7.22 38.40
CA TRP A 11 68.94 -7.73 37.24
C TRP A 11 67.55 -8.25 37.67
N PHE A 12 67.37 -8.79 38.83
CA PHE A 12 66.05 -9.24 39.33
C PHE A 12 65.11 -8.05 39.68
N LEU A 13 65.68 -6.93 40.14
CA LEU A 13 64.89 -5.73 40.39
C LEU A 13 64.46 -5.02 39.08
N SER A 14 65.24 -5.08 38.03
CA SER A 14 64.92 -4.48 36.74
C SER A 14 63.86 -5.29 35.97
N ILE A 15 63.81 -6.62 36.14
CA ILE A 15 62.78 -7.48 35.52
C ILE A 15 61.48 -7.39 36.32
N ALA A 16 61.50 -7.21 37.64
CA ALA A 16 60.28 -7.03 38.44
C ALA A 16 59.62 -5.65 38.22
N ALA A 17 60.41 -4.61 37.90
CA ALA A 17 59.87 -3.29 37.55
C ALA A 17 59.28 -3.22 36.13
N SER A 18 59.70 -4.11 35.21
CA SER A 18 59.16 -4.21 33.85
C SER A 18 57.81 -4.95 33.75
N PHE A 19 57.47 -5.76 34.80
CA PHE A 19 56.17 -6.46 34.83
C PHE A 19 55.04 -5.65 35.48
N PHE A 20 55.33 -4.52 36.13
CA PHE A 20 54.31 -3.62 36.67
C PHE A 20 53.92 -2.47 35.76
N ALA A 21 54.56 -2.32 34.59
CA ALA A 21 54.20 -1.31 33.59
C ALA A 21 53.31 -1.82 32.44
N ALA A 22 52.87 -3.08 32.49
CA ALA A 22 51.92 -3.68 31.54
C ALA A 22 50.59 -4.00 32.24
N SER A 23 50.07 -3.05 33.02
CA SER A 23 48.77 -3.19 33.67
C SER A 23 47.94 -1.96 33.31
N CYS A 24 46.85 -2.25 32.66
CA CYS A 24 45.74 -1.37 32.31
C CYS A 24 46.07 -0.30 31.25
N SER A 25 46.10 -0.69 29.99
CA SER A 25 45.32 0.09 29.07
C SER A 25 43.86 -0.35 29.31
N ASP A 26 43.14 0.34 30.16
CA ASP A 26 41.70 0.43 30.03
C ASP A 26 41.50 1.08 28.65
N GLU A 27 41.36 0.26 27.62
CA GLU A 27 40.66 0.71 26.44
C GLU A 27 39.21 0.94 26.89
N THR A 28 38.97 2.13 27.39
CA THR A 28 37.62 2.64 27.54
C THR A 28 37.07 2.68 26.12
N THR A 29 36.36 1.67 25.71
CA THR A 29 35.57 1.71 24.50
C THR A 29 34.58 2.83 24.73
N ILE A 30 34.80 3.98 24.14
CA ILE A 30 33.83 5.08 24.15
C ILE A 30 32.73 4.60 23.19
N PHE A 31 31.64 4.09 23.75
CA PHE A 31 30.44 3.84 23.00
C PHE A 31 29.93 5.22 22.56
N GLU A 32 29.83 5.43 21.27
CA GLU A 32 29.22 6.64 20.72
C GLU A 32 27.77 6.68 21.18
N ASN A 33 27.29 7.86 21.54
CA ASN A 33 25.89 8.05 21.93
C ASN A 33 24.97 7.71 20.74
N PRO A 34 23.89 6.93 20.88
CA PRO A 34 22.95 6.66 19.80
C PRO A 34 22.42 7.92 19.10
N GLU A 35 22.31 9.05 19.81
CA GLU A 35 21.93 10.33 19.24
C GLU A 35 22.97 10.87 18.22
N ASP A 36 24.23 10.46 18.32
CA ASP A 36 25.29 10.83 17.36
C ASP A 36 25.28 9.92 16.11
N ASN A 37 24.43 8.91 16.09
CA ASN A 37 24.36 7.89 15.03
C ASN A 37 23.25 8.12 14.02
N LEU A 38 22.67 9.31 14.00
CA LEU A 38 21.68 9.73 13.00
C LEU A 38 22.34 10.60 11.94
N VAL A 39 22.18 10.21 10.69
CA VAL A 39 22.68 10.97 9.54
C VAL A 39 21.53 11.38 8.64
N SER A 40 21.34 12.68 8.44
CA SER A 40 20.35 13.19 7.49
C SER A 40 21.01 13.48 6.15
N GLU A 41 20.49 12.93 5.06
CA GLU A 41 20.87 13.35 3.72
C GLU A 41 20.11 14.64 3.37
N THR A 42 20.85 15.69 3.12
CA THR A 42 20.32 17.03 2.82
C THR A 42 20.59 17.47 1.38
N ASP A 43 21.39 16.70 0.65
CA ASP A 43 21.68 16.96 -0.77
C ASP A 43 20.53 16.46 -1.65
N GLN A 44 19.68 17.40 -2.08
CA GLN A 44 18.52 17.07 -2.91
C GLN A 44 18.93 16.40 -4.22
N SER A 45 20.09 16.67 -4.77
CA SER A 45 20.54 16.04 -6.01
C SER A 45 20.81 14.55 -5.83
N LYS A 46 21.30 14.13 -4.67
CA LYS A 46 21.44 12.70 -4.34
C LYS A 46 20.10 12.03 -4.12
N LEU A 47 19.17 12.72 -3.47
CA LEU A 47 17.81 12.21 -3.27
C LEU A 47 17.07 12.05 -4.61
N ASP A 48 17.16 13.03 -5.50
CA ASP A 48 16.55 12.98 -6.82
C ASP A 48 17.20 11.88 -7.71
N ASN A 49 18.52 11.65 -7.58
CA ASN A 49 19.23 10.59 -8.30
C ASN A 49 18.90 9.16 -7.80
N SER A 50 18.25 9.00 -6.67
CA SER A 50 17.79 7.67 -6.20
C SER A 50 16.50 7.22 -6.90
N ILE A 51 15.89 8.07 -7.72
CA ILE A 51 14.67 7.75 -8.46
C ILE A 51 15.05 7.24 -9.84
N SER A 52 14.56 6.05 -10.18
CA SER A 52 14.80 5.42 -11.48
C SER A 52 13.48 5.18 -12.21
N PHE A 53 13.48 5.48 -13.49
CA PHE A 53 12.40 5.16 -14.43
C PHE A 53 12.86 4.15 -15.49
N GLU A 54 14.07 3.61 -15.37
CA GLU A 54 14.68 2.73 -16.39
C GLU A 54 13.90 1.44 -16.60
N ARG A 55 13.19 0.99 -15.58
CA ARG A 55 12.33 -0.21 -15.61
C ARG A 55 10.85 0.11 -15.73
N ALA A 56 10.49 1.39 -15.85
CA ALA A 56 9.10 1.79 -16.02
C ALA A 56 8.53 1.18 -17.31
N GLY A 57 7.33 0.64 -17.22
CA GLY A 57 6.66 -0.02 -18.35
C GLY A 57 5.60 -1.00 -17.88
N VAL A 58 4.94 -1.63 -18.84
CA VAL A 58 3.93 -2.65 -18.57
C VAL A 58 4.59 -3.88 -17.97
N LEU A 59 4.06 -4.35 -16.85
CA LEU A 59 4.48 -5.57 -16.19
C LEU A 59 3.69 -6.75 -16.74
N ASP A 60 4.39 -7.84 -17.04
CA ASP A 60 3.74 -9.07 -17.43
C ASP A 60 3.05 -9.70 -16.21
N ILE A 61 1.79 -10.08 -16.38
CA ILE A 61 1.04 -10.85 -15.40
C ILE A 61 1.23 -12.32 -15.75
N PHE A 62 1.78 -13.09 -14.81
CA PHE A 62 1.92 -14.52 -15.00
C PHE A 62 0.59 -15.21 -14.68
N GLU A 63 -0.04 -15.80 -15.70
CA GLU A 63 -1.22 -16.64 -15.51
C GLU A 63 -0.79 -18.07 -15.16
N ASP A 64 -1.28 -18.61 -14.02
CA ASP A 64 -1.08 -20.01 -13.68
C ASP A 64 -1.83 -20.90 -14.67
N PRO A 65 -1.12 -21.73 -15.48
CA PRO A 65 -1.75 -22.64 -16.44
C PRO A 65 -2.69 -23.66 -15.79
N SER A 66 -2.54 -23.93 -14.48
CA SER A 66 -3.41 -24.86 -13.75
C SER A 66 -4.76 -24.25 -13.41
N VAL A 67 -4.84 -22.94 -13.32
CA VAL A 67 -6.08 -22.19 -13.05
C VAL A 67 -6.84 -21.94 -14.36
N SER A 68 -6.14 -21.64 -15.45
CA SER A 68 -6.75 -21.41 -16.76
C SER A 68 -7.54 -22.63 -17.30
N GLY A 69 -7.12 -23.86 -16.95
CA GLY A 69 -7.84 -25.09 -17.35
C GLY A 69 -9.21 -25.30 -16.68
N LYS A 70 -9.51 -24.66 -15.55
CA LYS A 70 -10.81 -24.72 -14.89
C LYS A 70 -11.79 -23.62 -15.35
N ARG A 71 -11.29 -22.59 -16.00
CA ARG A 71 -12.07 -21.44 -16.50
C ARG A 71 -12.91 -21.79 -17.74
N SER A 72 -12.55 -22.81 -18.51
CA SER A 72 -13.23 -23.15 -19.77
C SER A 72 -14.55 -23.92 -19.60
N SER A 73 -15.04 -24.16 -18.39
CA SER A 73 -16.26 -24.98 -18.15
C SER A 73 -17.43 -24.24 -17.50
N ILE A 74 -17.33 -22.93 -17.25
CA ILE A 74 -18.45 -22.14 -16.72
C ILE A 74 -18.99 -21.26 -17.84
N THR A 75 -20.00 -21.75 -18.53
CA THR A 75 -20.82 -20.98 -19.46
C THR A 75 -21.83 -20.14 -18.66
N GLY A 76 -21.41 -18.94 -18.25
CA GLY A 76 -22.25 -17.94 -17.60
C GLY A 76 -21.79 -16.55 -18.02
N LYS A 77 -22.71 -15.64 -18.16
CA LYS A 77 -22.55 -14.31 -18.78
C LYS A 77 -21.68 -13.30 -18.01
N ASP A 78 -20.90 -13.72 -17.00
CA ASP A 78 -20.14 -12.85 -16.10
C ASP A 78 -18.63 -13.13 -16.20
N GLU A 79 -18.12 -13.58 -17.36
CA GLU A 79 -16.70 -13.94 -17.58
C GLU A 79 -15.82 -12.76 -18.02
N GLU A 80 -16.29 -11.52 -17.99
CA GLU A 80 -15.58 -10.39 -18.61
C GLU A 80 -14.67 -9.58 -17.68
N GLU A 81 -14.61 -9.88 -16.38
CA GLU A 81 -13.70 -9.20 -15.45
C GLU A 81 -12.68 -10.19 -14.87
N GLN A 82 -11.65 -10.52 -15.62
CA GLN A 82 -10.53 -11.34 -15.14
C GLN A 82 -9.25 -10.49 -15.17
N ALA A 83 -8.31 -10.74 -14.29
CA ALA A 83 -7.10 -9.95 -14.11
C ALA A 83 -6.11 -9.97 -15.28
N GLY A 84 -6.33 -10.75 -16.30
CA GLY A 84 -5.77 -10.49 -17.62
C GLY A 84 -6.18 -9.11 -18.15
N ASP A 85 -7.23 -8.53 -17.56
CA ASP A 85 -7.78 -7.23 -17.90
C ASP A 85 -7.23 -6.07 -17.05
N TYR A 86 -6.37 -6.34 -16.04
CA TYR A 86 -5.68 -5.29 -15.27
C TYR A 86 -4.21 -5.20 -15.69
N PRO A 87 -3.87 -4.52 -16.79
CA PRO A 87 -2.47 -4.30 -17.12
C PRO A 87 -1.84 -3.45 -16.01
N LEU A 88 -0.74 -3.94 -15.47
CA LEU A 88 0.01 -3.31 -14.41
C LEU A 88 1.22 -2.61 -15.00
N SER A 89 1.50 -1.42 -14.54
CA SER A 89 2.66 -0.65 -14.99
C SER A 89 3.54 -0.29 -13.81
N LEU A 90 4.81 -0.66 -13.87
CA LEU A 90 5.81 -0.07 -12.98
C LEU A 90 6.01 1.38 -13.43
N VAL A 91 5.66 2.35 -12.60
CA VAL A 91 5.72 3.77 -12.95
C VAL A 91 6.97 4.44 -12.41
N ALA A 92 7.48 4.00 -11.27
CA ALA A 92 8.73 4.50 -10.70
C ALA A 92 9.35 3.48 -9.72
N GLN A 93 10.65 3.59 -9.54
CA GLN A 93 11.42 2.88 -8.52
C GLN A 93 12.31 3.87 -7.77
N ILE A 94 12.31 3.83 -6.45
CA ILE A 94 13.27 4.53 -5.60
C ILE A 94 14.27 3.51 -5.11
N GLU A 95 15.51 3.66 -5.50
CA GLU A 95 16.58 2.78 -5.10
C GLU A 95 16.82 2.84 -3.60
N PRO A 96 17.17 1.69 -2.96
CA PRO A 96 17.36 1.67 -1.52
C PRO A 96 18.54 2.57 -1.12
N PRO A 97 18.49 3.15 0.08
CA PRO A 97 19.61 3.88 0.62
C PRO A 97 20.88 3.00 0.66
N THR A 98 22.01 3.57 0.28
CA THR A 98 23.32 2.93 0.39
C THR A 98 24.06 3.50 1.58
N PHE A 99 24.51 2.64 2.49
CA PHE A 99 25.27 3.07 3.64
C PHE A 99 26.73 3.34 3.29
N THR A 100 27.47 4.02 4.17
CA THR A 100 28.85 4.49 3.93
C THR A 100 29.86 3.39 3.56
N ASN A 101 29.58 2.15 3.91
CA ASN A 101 30.40 0.97 3.54
C ASN A 101 30.04 0.40 2.15
N GLY A 102 29.11 1.01 1.41
CA GLY A 102 28.63 0.54 0.12
C GLY A 102 27.54 -0.55 0.21
N GLN A 103 27.04 -0.86 1.42
CA GLN A 103 25.96 -1.81 1.60
C GLN A 103 24.61 -1.17 1.30
N ASN A 104 23.83 -1.77 0.41
CA ASN A 104 22.44 -1.37 0.17
C ASN A 104 21.54 -1.90 1.28
N LEU A 105 20.69 -1.03 1.81
CA LEU A 105 19.64 -1.41 2.74
C LEU A 105 18.49 -2.10 2.00
N ALA A 106 17.62 -2.74 2.75
CA ALA A 106 16.43 -3.42 2.23
C ALA A 106 15.16 -2.72 2.71
N ALA A 107 14.26 -2.36 1.79
CA ALA A 107 12.96 -1.79 2.13
C ALA A 107 12.10 -2.83 2.88
N THR A 108 11.56 -2.47 4.03
CA THR A 108 10.86 -3.37 4.95
C THR A 108 9.37 -3.13 5.04
N HIS A 109 8.96 -1.86 5.07
CA HIS A 109 7.57 -1.48 5.26
C HIS A 109 7.23 -0.13 4.61
N VAL A 110 5.95 0.10 4.37
CA VAL A 110 5.41 1.33 3.79
C VAL A 110 4.20 1.79 4.59
N ALA A 111 4.15 3.07 4.91
CA ALA A 111 2.95 3.75 5.36
C ALA A 111 2.60 4.88 4.38
N LEU A 112 1.32 5.15 4.18
CA LEU A 112 0.82 6.18 3.27
C LEU A 112 -0.07 7.15 4.04
N ASP A 113 0.11 8.45 3.81
CA ASP A 113 -0.81 9.47 4.28
C ASP A 113 -0.81 10.68 3.35
N GLY A 114 -2.00 11.13 2.93
CA GLY A 114 -2.14 12.25 2.02
C GLY A 114 -1.23 12.10 0.79
N ASP A 115 -0.40 13.08 0.53
CA ASP A 115 0.52 13.12 -0.62
C ASP A 115 1.89 12.50 -0.33
N TYR A 116 2.04 11.74 0.77
CA TYR A 116 3.33 11.19 1.17
C TYR A 116 3.30 9.69 1.41
N GLY A 117 4.39 9.04 0.98
CA GLY A 117 4.78 7.69 1.37
C GLY A 117 5.97 7.74 2.34
N TYR A 118 5.94 6.87 3.33
CA TYR A 118 6.97 6.71 4.34
C TYR A 118 7.50 5.29 4.27
N VAL A 119 8.80 5.13 4.06
CA VAL A 119 9.42 3.82 3.85
C VAL A 119 10.49 3.57 4.89
N SER A 120 10.46 2.41 5.55
CA SER A 120 11.52 1.96 6.44
C SER A 120 12.45 0.97 5.74
N TYR A 121 13.71 0.97 6.16
CA TYR A 121 14.77 0.12 5.62
C TYR A 121 15.59 -0.49 6.75
N ASN A 122 16.11 -1.70 6.53
CA ASN A 122 17.07 -2.35 7.44
C ASN A 122 18.23 -2.99 6.67
N THR A 123 19.18 -3.56 7.39
CA THR A 123 20.18 -4.47 6.83
C THR A 123 19.67 -5.90 6.81
N VAL A 124 20.25 -6.71 5.92
CA VAL A 124 20.13 -8.16 5.97
C VAL A 124 21.43 -8.70 6.59
N GLY A 125 21.36 -9.19 7.82
CA GLY A 125 22.52 -9.73 8.53
C GLY A 125 22.55 -9.33 10.00
N LEU A 126 23.77 -9.28 10.58
CA LEU A 126 23.98 -9.02 12.01
C LEU A 126 24.19 -7.53 12.36
N ASP A 127 24.31 -6.68 11.36
CA ASP A 127 24.56 -5.25 11.59
C ASP A 127 23.21 -4.52 11.80
N TYR A 128 23.15 -3.67 12.81
CA TYR A 128 22.00 -2.81 13.07
C TYR A 128 22.14 -1.49 12.30
N VAL A 129 21.66 -1.44 11.07
CA VAL A 129 21.62 -0.22 10.25
C VAL A 129 20.29 -0.08 9.55
N GLY A 130 19.68 1.07 9.68
CA GLY A 130 18.38 1.36 9.06
C GLY A 130 18.32 2.72 8.39
N ALA A 131 17.23 2.96 7.70
CA ALA A 131 16.92 4.28 7.14
C ALA A 131 15.42 4.51 7.05
N ILE A 132 15.05 5.77 6.89
CA ILE A 132 13.68 6.19 6.63
C ILE A 132 13.71 7.14 5.44
N ASP A 133 12.82 6.92 4.47
CA ASP A 133 12.51 7.88 3.41
C ASP A 133 11.13 8.49 3.61
N VAL A 134 11.03 9.78 3.35
CA VAL A 134 9.77 10.49 3.10
C VAL A 134 9.72 10.82 1.62
N ILE A 135 8.69 10.36 0.95
CA ILE A 135 8.54 10.44 -0.50
C ILE A 135 7.24 11.19 -0.81
N ASN A 136 7.32 12.29 -1.54
CA ASN A 136 6.14 12.93 -2.10
C ASN A 136 5.62 12.06 -3.25
N ILE A 137 4.36 11.64 -3.13
CA ILE A 137 3.62 10.80 -4.08
C ILE A 137 2.32 11.49 -4.53
N SER A 138 2.24 12.82 -4.46
CA SER A 138 1.09 13.58 -4.98
C SER A 138 0.85 13.31 -6.46
N ASP A 139 1.93 13.05 -7.19
CA ASP A 139 1.94 12.43 -8.51
C ASP A 139 2.80 11.15 -8.43
N PRO A 140 2.17 9.96 -8.31
CA PRO A 140 2.90 8.71 -8.20
C PRO A 140 3.74 8.36 -9.44
N THR A 141 3.47 8.98 -10.59
CA THR A 141 4.27 8.81 -11.82
C THR A 141 5.53 9.69 -11.83
N SER A 142 5.61 10.65 -10.92
CA SER A 142 6.74 11.55 -10.75
C SER A 142 7.08 11.74 -9.25
N PRO A 143 7.38 10.66 -8.51
CA PRO A 143 7.63 10.73 -7.07
C PRO A 143 8.89 11.53 -6.78
N ARG A 144 9.01 12.03 -5.54
CA ARG A 144 10.19 12.77 -5.10
C ARG A 144 10.56 12.41 -3.67
N VAL A 145 11.80 11.97 -3.43
CA VAL A 145 12.32 11.80 -2.07
C VAL A 145 12.58 13.18 -1.47
N THR A 146 11.87 13.51 -0.41
CA THR A 146 11.92 14.83 0.24
C THR A 146 12.80 14.87 1.47
N SER A 147 13.01 13.69 2.10
CA SER A 147 13.84 13.56 3.28
C SER A 147 14.32 12.12 3.43
N ARG A 148 15.60 11.93 3.79
CA ARG A 148 16.21 10.64 4.11
C ARG A 148 17.01 10.75 5.39
N VAL A 149 16.80 9.79 6.31
CA VAL A 149 17.54 9.69 7.57
C VAL A 149 18.09 8.28 7.71
N TYR A 150 19.35 8.17 8.08
CA TYR A 150 20.02 6.91 8.38
C TYR A 150 20.16 6.73 9.88
N TYR A 151 19.95 5.50 10.33
CA TYR A 151 20.30 4.98 11.65
C TYR A 151 21.54 4.09 11.50
N THR A 152 22.58 4.34 12.25
CA THR A 152 23.81 3.53 12.21
C THR A 152 23.87 2.45 13.30
N ASN A 153 22.85 2.38 14.14
CA ASN A 153 22.76 1.48 15.29
C ASN A 153 21.35 0.87 15.48
N ALA A 154 20.48 0.96 14.50
CA ALA A 154 19.15 0.38 14.59
C ALA A 154 18.63 -0.11 13.23
N ASP A 155 18.10 -1.32 13.19
CA ASP A 155 17.28 -1.85 12.10
C ASP A 155 15.85 -1.35 12.23
N LEU A 156 15.21 -1.03 11.11
CA LEU A 156 13.84 -0.54 11.09
C LEU A 156 12.94 -1.50 10.31
N ASN A 157 11.96 -2.09 10.98
CA ASN A 157 11.14 -3.18 10.45
C ASN A 157 9.72 -2.74 10.04
N SER A 158 9.19 -1.72 10.71
CA SER A 158 7.85 -1.21 10.44
C SER A 158 7.80 0.29 10.65
N ILE A 159 6.86 0.94 9.94
CA ILE A 159 6.66 2.38 9.97
C ILE A 159 5.16 2.70 9.93
N ALA A 160 4.75 3.67 10.72
CA ALA A 160 3.42 4.26 10.71
C ALA A 160 3.53 5.78 10.72
N TYR A 161 2.51 6.47 10.24
CA TYR A 161 2.41 7.92 10.29
C TYR A 161 1.08 8.35 10.89
N ASP A 162 1.10 9.38 11.70
CA ASP A 162 -0.11 10.05 12.19
C ASP A 162 0.17 11.50 12.59
N ASN A 163 -0.66 12.40 12.10
CA ASN A 163 -0.72 13.81 12.51
C ASN A 163 0.63 14.53 12.63
N GLY A 164 1.50 14.42 11.61
CA GLY A 164 2.79 15.10 11.55
C GLY A 164 3.91 14.36 12.26
N TYR A 165 3.72 13.08 12.61
CA TYR A 165 4.76 12.24 13.21
C TYR A 165 4.87 10.89 12.51
N ILE A 166 6.10 10.49 12.25
CA ILE A 166 6.46 9.11 11.92
C ILE A 166 6.70 8.35 13.22
N TYR A 167 6.24 7.12 13.27
CA TYR A 167 6.54 6.13 14.30
C TYR A 167 7.21 4.94 13.60
N VAL A 168 8.42 4.60 14.02
CA VAL A 168 9.14 3.43 13.49
C VAL A 168 9.38 2.42 14.59
N ALA A 169 9.25 1.15 14.25
CA ALA A 169 9.60 0.02 15.11
C ALA A 169 10.78 -0.73 14.52
N GLY A 170 11.67 -1.21 15.40
CA GLY A 170 12.87 -1.90 14.96
C GLY A 170 13.69 -2.47 16.12
N GLY A 171 14.94 -2.79 15.84
CA GLY A 171 15.87 -3.36 16.80
C GLY A 171 17.12 -2.53 16.98
N VAL A 172 17.67 -2.59 18.19
CA VAL A 172 18.94 -2.01 18.58
C VAL A 172 19.69 -2.99 19.47
N ASP A 173 21.02 -3.01 19.38
CA ASP A 173 21.82 -3.74 20.35
C ASP A 173 21.90 -2.94 21.66
N ALA A 174 21.05 -3.32 22.64
CA ALA A 174 20.97 -2.62 23.92
C ALA A 174 22.26 -2.80 24.76
N GLU A 175 23.04 -3.86 24.55
CA GLU A 175 24.31 -4.06 25.26
C GLU A 175 25.38 -3.06 24.81
N GLN A 176 25.27 -2.57 23.57
CA GLN A 176 26.18 -1.59 22.98
C GLN A 176 25.61 -0.15 22.98
N SER A 177 24.41 0.05 23.51
CA SER A 177 23.75 1.36 23.58
C SER A 177 23.82 1.94 25.00
N VAL A 178 24.07 3.24 25.11
CA VAL A 178 24.03 3.96 26.40
C VAL A 178 22.64 4.48 26.75
N THR A 179 21.69 4.44 25.83
CA THR A 179 20.31 4.93 26.02
C THR A 179 19.26 3.86 25.94
N ALA A 180 19.48 2.80 25.15
CA ALA A 180 18.53 1.70 25.03
C ALA A 180 18.48 0.86 26.31
N THR A 181 17.27 0.63 26.80
CA THR A 181 17.01 -0.19 27.99
C THR A 181 16.60 -1.62 27.62
N ALA A 182 16.26 -1.86 26.35
CA ALA A 182 15.89 -3.15 25.78
C ALA A 182 16.14 -3.14 24.26
N ASN A 183 16.12 -4.31 23.61
CA ASN A 183 16.48 -4.45 22.21
C ASN A 183 15.39 -3.97 21.24
N SER A 184 14.14 -4.02 21.64
CA SER A 184 13.03 -3.57 20.79
C SER A 184 12.80 -2.07 20.93
N LEU A 185 12.92 -1.37 19.81
CA LEU A 185 12.90 0.09 19.71
C LEU A 185 11.60 0.58 19.08
N VAL A 186 11.02 1.64 19.61
CA VAL A 186 10.09 2.53 18.92
C VAL A 186 10.62 3.96 18.94
N ALA A 187 10.58 4.65 17.81
CA ALA A 187 10.98 6.05 17.71
C ALA A 187 9.85 6.90 17.12
N LYS A 188 9.63 8.08 17.70
CA LYS A 188 8.69 9.11 17.24
C LYS A 188 9.47 10.28 16.67
N ILE A 189 9.26 10.59 15.40
CA ILE A 189 9.99 11.61 14.62
C ILE A 189 9.01 12.61 14.05
N ALA A 190 9.19 13.89 14.32
CA ALA A 190 8.34 14.93 13.76
C ALA A 190 8.61 15.13 12.25
N VAL A 191 7.54 15.31 11.47
CA VAL A 191 7.59 15.59 10.04
C VAL A 191 6.80 16.84 9.71
N SER A 192 7.38 17.74 8.95
CA SER A 192 6.71 18.94 8.48
C SER A 192 7.12 19.25 7.05
N GLY A 193 6.12 19.46 6.15
CA GLY A 193 6.37 19.74 4.74
C GLY A 193 7.21 18.64 4.05
N GLY A 194 6.99 17.37 4.41
CA GLY A 194 7.72 16.23 3.88
C GLY A 194 9.17 16.10 4.39
N ARG A 195 9.55 16.80 5.45
CA ARG A 195 10.90 16.74 6.01
C ARG A 195 10.89 16.28 7.46
N MET A 196 11.74 15.31 7.78
CA MET A 196 11.94 14.82 9.14
C MET A 196 12.77 15.80 9.96
N ASN A 197 12.39 15.98 11.22
CA ASN A 197 13.17 16.74 12.20
C ASN A 197 13.82 15.76 13.19
N ILE A 198 15.13 15.58 13.05
CA ILE A 198 15.92 14.67 13.88
C ILE A 198 16.48 15.32 15.14
N SER A 199 16.23 16.61 15.38
CA SER A 199 16.77 17.31 16.56
C SER A 199 16.04 16.96 17.86
N ASN A 200 14.87 16.34 17.79
CA ASN A 200 14.08 15.99 18.96
C ASN A 200 13.27 14.73 18.67
N ILE A 201 13.92 13.57 18.77
CA ILE A 201 13.30 12.26 18.61
C ILE A 201 12.95 11.73 19.99
N THR A 202 11.74 11.19 20.14
CA THR A 202 11.36 10.48 21.37
C THR A 202 11.50 8.99 21.12
N TYR A 203 12.12 8.28 22.06
CA TYR A 203 12.32 6.84 22.01
C TYR A 203 11.54 6.13 23.10
N GLY A 204 11.02 4.95 22.78
CA GLY A 204 10.52 3.97 23.71
C GLY A 204 11.23 2.63 23.47
N PHE A 205 11.42 1.86 24.54
CA PHE A 205 12.05 0.55 24.48
C PHE A 205 11.18 -0.47 25.20
N GLN A 206 11.14 -1.69 24.70
CA GLN A 206 10.40 -2.80 25.29
C GLN A 206 11.19 -4.11 25.16
N GLU A 207 10.88 -5.05 26.04
CA GLU A 207 11.48 -6.38 25.98
C GLU A 207 11.04 -7.14 24.73
N GLY A 208 11.82 -8.13 24.34
CA GLY A 208 11.66 -8.94 23.14
C GLY A 208 12.84 -8.83 22.21
N PHE A 209 12.92 -9.73 21.25
CA PHE A 209 14.09 -9.81 20.37
C PHE A 209 14.25 -8.56 19.49
N ASN A 210 13.14 -8.06 18.91
CA ASN A 210 13.14 -6.93 17.99
C ASN A 210 11.70 -6.43 17.81
N ALA A 211 11.45 -5.13 17.75
CA ALA A 211 10.12 -4.63 17.44
C ALA A 211 9.78 -4.93 15.97
N THR A 212 8.68 -5.62 15.78
CA THR A 212 8.27 -6.21 14.49
C THR A 212 7.24 -5.36 13.74
N ASP A 213 6.31 -4.74 14.48
CA ASP A 213 5.27 -3.90 13.87
C ASP A 213 4.89 -2.72 14.76
N VAL A 214 4.41 -1.63 14.14
CA VAL A 214 3.88 -0.44 14.81
C VAL A 214 2.61 0.04 14.12
N ARG A 215 1.57 0.30 14.90
CA ARG A 215 0.29 0.84 14.42
C ARG A 215 -0.23 1.94 15.34
N ILE A 216 -0.99 2.85 14.77
CA ILE A 216 -1.75 3.83 15.56
C ILE A 216 -3.17 3.30 15.77
N ILE A 217 -3.50 3.00 17.01
CA ILE A 217 -4.79 2.41 17.40
C ILE A 217 -5.39 3.25 18.53
N ASN A 218 -6.62 3.72 18.35
CA ASN A 218 -7.33 4.53 19.36
C ASN A 218 -6.51 5.71 19.90
N ASN A 219 -5.80 6.40 19.01
CA ASN A 219 -4.91 7.52 19.34
C ASN A 219 -3.70 7.17 20.23
N ASN A 220 -3.32 5.89 20.29
CA ASN A 220 -2.12 5.39 20.95
C ASN A 220 -1.19 4.71 19.94
N VAL A 221 0.07 4.54 20.32
CA VAL A 221 1.05 3.79 19.54
C VAL A 221 1.07 2.36 20.08
N VAL A 222 0.77 1.38 19.24
CA VAL A 222 0.83 -0.04 19.59
C VAL A 222 2.02 -0.66 18.88
N VAL A 223 2.88 -1.34 19.63
CA VAL A 223 4.11 -1.97 19.12
C VAL A 223 4.12 -3.43 19.53
N THR A 224 4.48 -4.30 18.59
CA THR A 224 4.77 -5.71 18.87
C THR A 224 6.27 -5.95 18.83
N SER A 225 6.80 -6.78 19.73
CA SER A 225 8.19 -7.23 19.70
C SER A 225 8.27 -8.75 19.59
N GLY A 226 9.18 -9.27 18.80
CA GLY A 226 9.24 -10.66 18.34
C GLY A 226 9.26 -11.73 19.44
N GLN A 227 10.28 -12.59 19.42
CA GLN A 227 10.41 -13.68 20.39
C GLN A 227 10.52 -13.17 21.83
N ASP A 228 9.86 -13.86 22.77
CA ASP A 228 9.75 -13.49 24.19
C ASP A 228 9.33 -12.01 24.38
N GLY A 229 8.42 -11.58 23.53
CA GLY A 229 8.07 -10.17 23.37
C GLY A 229 6.76 -9.76 24.00
N PHE A 230 6.41 -8.52 23.73
CA PHE A 230 5.23 -7.86 24.29
C PHE A 230 4.45 -7.12 23.19
N VAL A 231 3.13 -7.08 23.37
CA VAL A 231 2.32 -6.00 22.81
C VAL A 231 2.36 -4.87 23.82
N VAL A 232 2.86 -3.72 23.41
CA VAL A 232 2.91 -2.53 24.29
C VAL A 232 2.09 -1.42 23.68
N VAL A 233 1.25 -0.79 24.50
CA VAL A 233 0.49 0.42 24.16
C VAL A 233 1.19 1.60 24.81
N TYR A 234 1.65 2.53 23.97
CA TYR A 234 2.29 3.77 24.39
C TYR A 234 1.38 4.97 24.22
N ASP A 235 1.51 5.95 25.11
CA ASP A 235 0.96 7.28 24.89
C ASP A 235 1.62 7.91 23.65
N LYS A 236 0.79 8.40 22.73
CA LYS A 236 1.27 8.97 21.46
C LYS A 236 2.10 10.25 21.63
N ASN A 237 1.97 10.94 22.78
CA ASN A 237 2.66 12.21 22.99
C ASN A 237 4.12 12.03 23.39
N ASP A 238 4.41 11.12 24.32
CA ASP A 238 5.72 10.99 24.96
C ASP A 238 6.30 9.58 24.96
N LEU A 239 5.59 8.60 24.34
CA LEU A 239 5.93 7.18 24.33
C LEU A 239 6.06 6.57 25.75
N SER A 240 5.34 7.10 26.75
CA SER A 240 5.21 6.43 28.04
C SER A 240 4.31 5.19 27.90
N VAL A 241 4.70 4.09 28.59
CA VAL A 241 3.94 2.83 28.54
C VAL A 241 2.61 3.02 29.28
N LEU A 242 1.51 2.73 28.59
CA LEU A 242 0.16 2.74 29.15
C LEU A 242 -0.30 1.34 29.57
N ASN A 243 0.02 0.33 28.76
CA ASN A 243 -0.34 -1.07 29.00
C ASN A 243 0.61 -2.00 28.23
N GLU A 244 0.78 -3.23 28.74
CA GLU A 244 1.59 -4.24 28.07
C GLU A 244 1.06 -5.67 28.34
N ALA A 245 1.29 -6.58 27.39
CA ALA A 245 0.99 -8.00 27.53
C ALA A 245 2.05 -8.86 26.85
N ALA A 246 2.50 -9.91 27.55
CA ALA A 246 3.54 -10.82 27.06
C ALA A 246 2.98 -11.87 26.09
N PHE A 247 3.77 -12.20 25.07
CA PHE A 247 3.51 -13.21 24.05
C PHE A 247 4.78 -13.98 23.71
N SER A 248 4.63 -15.10 22.99
CA SER A 248 5.78 -15.98 22.70
C SER A 248 6.61 -15.51 21.52
N ASP A 249 5.97 -15.11 20.40
CA ASP A 249 6.68 -14.72 19.16
C ASP A 249 5.80 -13.84 18.27
N LEU A 250 5.70 -12.57 18.64
CA LEU A 250 4.84 -11.60 17.95
C LEU A 250 5.40 -11.15 16.59
N ARG A 251 4.54 -11.09 15.59
CA ARG A 251 4.91 -10.68 14.23
C ARG A 251 4.28 -9.39 13.77
N SER A 252 3.00 -9.18 14.07
CA SER A 252 2.30 -7.97 13.65
C SER A 252 1.01 -7.75 14.44
N VAL A 253 0.44 -6.56 14.27
CA VAL A 253 -0.84 -6.15 14.84
C VAL A 253 -1.73 -5.53 13.76
N ALA A 254 -3.03 -5.87 13.79
CA ALA A 254 -4.06 -5.25 12.95
C ALA A 254 -5.21 -4.72 13.79
N TYR A 255 -5.97 -3.77 13.22
CA TYR A 255 -7.12 -3.15 13.87
C TYR A 255 -8.19 -2.80 12.84
N ASN A 256 -9.44 -3.19 13.10
CA ASN A 256 -10.58 -2.96 12.21
C ASN A 256 -11.50 -1.82 12.65
N GLY A 257 -11.07 -0.99 13.60
CA GLY A 257 -11.88 0.08 14.19
C GLY A 257 -12.60 -0.33 15.49
N ASN A 258 -12.76 -1.62 15.76
CA ASN A 258 -13.42 -2.15 16.95
C ASN A 258 -12.54 -3.09 17.77
N GLU A 259 -11.76 -3.92 17.11
CA GLU A 259 -10.97 -5.01 17.68
C GLU A 259 -9.53 -4.94 17.22
N MET A 260 -8.62 -5.26 18.12
CA MET A 260 -7.20 -5.47 17.84
C MET A 260 -6.92 -6.97 17.72
N ALA A 261 -6.17 -7.36 16.70
CA ALA A 261 -5.68 -8.72 16.53
C ALA A 261 -4.16 -8.71 16.42
N VAL A 262 -3.49 -9.67 17.05
CA VAL A 262 -2.04 -9.85 16.96
C VAL A 262 -1.73 -11.24 16.44
N LEU A 263 -0.66 -11.33 15.64
CA LEU A 263 -0.11 -12.61 15.18
C LEU A 263 1.05 -13.02 16.09
N ASP A 264 0.88 -14.14 16.77
CA ASP A 264 1.92 -14.84 17.50
C ASP A 264 2.32 -16.10 16.70
N ALA A 265 3.54 -16.15 16.21
CA ALA A 265 4.00 -17.26 15.37
C ALA A 265 4.01 -18.61 16.11
N ALA A 266 3.98 -18.62 17.44
CA ALA A 266 3.90 -19.83 18.23
C ALA A 266 2.46 -20.34 18.45
N GLN A 267 1.44 -19.48 18.28
CA GLN A 267 0.06 -19.81 18.65
C GLN A 267 -0.97 -19.50 17.57
N GLY A 268 -0.69 -18.54 16.68
CA GLY A 268 -1.63 -18.03 15.68
C GLY A 268 -2.14 -16.63 16.03
N VAL A 269 -3.43 -16.36 15.79
CA VAL A 269 -4.01 -15.03 16.00
C VAL A 269 -4.70 -14.95 17.36
N SER A 270 -4.40 -13.89 18.11
CA SER A 270 -5.12 -13.52 19.34
C SER A 270 -5.83 -12.19 19.17
N PHE A 271 -7.12 -12.15 19.50
CA PHE A 271 -7.92 -10.94 19.54
C PHE A 271 -7.90 -10.36 20.96
N LEU A 272 -7.63 -9.07 21.05
CA LEU A 272 -7.37 -8.40 22.32
C LEU A 272 -8.43 -7.31 22.59
N ASP A 273 -8.85 -7.20 23.85
CA ASP A 273 -9.64 -6.09 24.34
C ASP A 273 -8.74 -4.85 24.60
N GLN A 274 -9.34 -3.73 25.04
CA GLN A 274 -8.61 -2.49 25.34
C GLN A 274 -7.62 -2.62 26.51
N ASN A 275 -7.76 -3.67 27.33
CA ASN A 275 -6.85 -3.96 28.43
C ASN A 275 -5.80 -5.02 28.05
N LEU A 276 -5.68 -5.35 26.76
CA LEU A 276 -4.82 -6.38 26.20
C LEU A 276 -5.13 -7.81 26.68
N ASN A 277 -6.34 -8.06 27.21
CA ASN A 277 -6.74 -9.42 27.52
C ASN A 277 -7.18 -10.13 26.23
N THR A 278 -6.70 -11.36 26.03
CA THR A 278 -7.17 -12.20 24.93
C THR A 278 -8.64 -12.57 25.11
N THR A 279 -9.47 -12.14 24.18
CA THR A 279 -10.91 -12.42 24.16
C THR A 279 -11.23 -13.71 23.41
N ARG A 280 -10.47 -14.01 22.36
CA ARG A 280 -10.55 -15.24 21.56
C ARG A 280 -9.24 -15.45 20.79
N SER A 281 -9.03 -16.65 20.26
CA SER A 281 -7.84 -17.00 19.48
C SER A 281 -8.21 -17.88 18.29
N ILE A 282 -7.40 -17.82 17.23
CA ILE A 282 -7.39 -18.72 16.10
C ILE A 282 -6.04 -19.44 16.12
N ALA A 283 -6.05 -20.73 16.39
CA ALA A 283 -4.83 -21.53 16.35
C ALA A 283 -4.42 -21.77 14.89
N ILE A 284 -3.17 -21.46 14.55
CA ILE A 284 -2.61 -21.64 13.21
C ILE A 284 -1.34 -22.48 13.35
N ASP A 285 -1.34 -23.63 12.66
CA ASP A 285 -0.19 -24.55 12.60
C ASP A 285 0.55 -24.34 11.28
N SER A 286 1.31 -23.24 11.20
CA SER A 286 2.13 -22.88 10.03
C SER A 286 3.55 -22.56 10.45
N ASP A 287 4.51 -22.83 9.56
CA ASP A 287 5.87 -22.37 9.73
C ASP A 287 5.99 -20.91 9.31
N PHE A 288 6.01 -20.03 10.30
CA PHE A 288 6.15 -18.59 10.06
C PHE A 288 7.60 -18.15 9.81
N GLY A 289 8.57 -19.05 9.93
CA GLY A 289 10.00 -18.72 9.86
C GLY A 289 10.51 -18.03 11.14
N ILE A 290 11.80 -18.13 11.43
CA ILE A 290 12.37 -17.67 12.70
C ILE A 290 12.38 -16.13 12.78
N ASP A 291 12.96 -15.46 11.78
CA ASP A 291 13.19 -14.00 11.81
C ASP A 291 12.35 -13.24 10.80
N ALA A 292 11.33 -13.89 10.24
CA ALA A 292 10.61 -13.32 9.13
C ALA A 292 9.45 -12.41 9.55
N LYS A 293 9.34 -11.27 8.91
CA LYS A 293 8.14 -10.45 9.00
C LYS A 293 6.95 -11.24 8.44
N ARG A 294 5.86 -11.24 9.18
CA ARG A 294 4.55 -11.77 8.75
C ARG A 294 3.50 -10.79 9.19
N THR A 295 2.61 -10.43 8.31
CA THR A 295 1.52 -9.51 8.65
C THR A 295 0.18 -10.19 8.62
N LEU A 296 -0.76 -9.59 9.32
CA LEU A 296 -2.18 -9.92 9.23
C LEU A 296 -2.96 -8.65 8.95
N ASP A 297 -4.15 -8.79 8.36
CA ASP A 297 -5.06 -7.66 8.19
C ASP A 297 -6.52 -8.15 8.17
N PHE A 298 -7.45 -7.25 8.43
CA PHE A 298 -8.89 -7.53 8.35
C PHE A 298 -9.40 -7.30 6.92
N LEU A 299 -10.24 -8.22 6.45
CA LEU A 299 -10.98 -8.12 5.20
C LEU A 299 -12.44 -8.47 5.45
N ASN A 300 -13.30 -7.46 5.51
CA ASN A 300 -14.70 -7.62 5.86
C ASN A 300 -14.86 -8.38 7.21
N ASP A 301 -15.59 -9.48 7.23
CA ASP A 301 -15.78 -10.35 8.40
C ASP A 301 -14.63 -11.36 8.61
N ASN A 302 -13.59 -11.29 7.79
CA ASN A 302 -12.46 -12.22 7.85
C ASN A 302 -11.19 -11.53 8.34
N ILE A 303 -10.23 -12.34 8.76
CA ILE A 303 -8.85 -11.94 8.99
C ILE A 303 -7.95 -12.77 8.06
N ILE A 304 -7.02 -12.09 7.39
CA ILE A 304 -6.06 -12.70 6.49
C ILE A 304 -4.70 -12.70 7.18
N VAL A 305 -4.02 -13.82 7.11
CA VAL A 305 -2.75 -14.05 7.79
C VAL A 305 -1.70 -14.51 6.78
N SER A 306 -0.57 -13.81 6.74
CA SER A 306 0.60 -14.24 5.95
C SER A 306 1.25 -15.46 6.61
N GLU A 307 1.14 -16.64 5.98
CA GLU A 307 1.58 -17.93 6.54
C GLU A 307 2.85 -18.48 5.88
N GLY A 308 3.76 -17.60 5.48
CA GLY A 308 5.04 -17.99 4.94
C GLY A 308 4.91 -18.77 3.63
N THR A 309 5.47 -19.97 3.56
CA THR A 309 5.50 -20.82 2.35
C THR A 309 4.12 -21.33 1.92
N ARG A 310 3.12 -21.29 2.81
CA ARG A 310 1.74 -21.67 2.48
C ARG A 310 0.97 -20.60 1.70
N GLY A 311 1.47 -19.37 1.70
CA GLY A 311 0.73 -18.24 1.16
C GLY A 311 -0.01 -17.46 2.26
N ALA A 312 -1.28 -17.14 2.05
CA ALA A 312 -2.12 -16.48 3.06
C ALA A 312 -3.31 -17.34 3.46
N GLY A 313 -3.55 -17.46 4.76
CA GLY A 313 -4.73 -18.09 5.32
C GLY A 313 -5.84 -17.07 5.55
N VAL A 314 -7.07 -17.41 5.18
CA VAL A 314 -8.29 -16.62 5.41
C VAL A 314 -9.12 -17.30 6.48
N TYR A 315 -9.44 -16.57 7.53
CA TYR A 315 -10.20 -17.07 8.67
C TYR A 315 -11.36 -16.13 8.99
N ASN A 316 -12.52 -16.67 9.31
CA ASN A 316 -13.61 -15.84 9.79
C ASN A 316 -13.25 -15.23 11.16
N ALA A 317 -13.21 -13.91 11.24
CA ALA A 317 -12.74 -13.19 12.42
C ALA A 317 -13.62 -13.42 13.66
N THR A 318 -14.91 -13.72 13.50
CA THR A 318 -15.86 -13.96 14.61
C THR A 318 -15.81 -15.40 15.10
N SER A 319 -15.92 -16.38 14.20
CA SER A 319 -16.00 -17.81 14.57
C SER A 319 -14.63 -18.47 14.74
N GLY A 320 -13.57 -17.89 14.18
CA GLY A 320 -12.23 -18.47 14.09
C GLY A 320 -12.14 -19.63 13.09
N SER A 321 -13.20 -19.88 12.30
CA SER A 321 -13.19 -20.98 11.33
C SER A 321 -12.30 -20.63 10.14
N PHE A 322 -11.53 -21.63 9.70
CA PHE A 322 -10.78 -21.55 8.46
C PHE A 322 -11.74 -21.43 7.26
N VAL A 323 -11.46 -20.52 6.35
CA VAL A 323 -12.23 -20.30 5.12
C VAL A 323 -11.48 -20.91 3.93
N GLU A 324 -10.29 -20.39 3.61
CA GLU A 324 -9.49 -20.85 2.47
C GLU A 324 -8.01 -20.53 2.62
N TYR A 325 -7.16 -21.13 1.78
CA TYR A 325 -5.78 -20.71 1.55
C TYR A 325 -5.65 -20.04 0.20
N LEU A 326 -4.95 -18.91 0.18
CA LEU A 326 -4.51 -18.25 -1.03
C LEU A 326 -3.05 -18.65 -1.27
N PRO A 327 -2.76 -19.54 -2.25
CA PRO A 327 -1.42 -20.05 -2.47
C PRO A 327 -0.52 -19.02 -3.14
N ILE A 328 0.80 -19.18 -2.99
CA ILE A 328 1.78 -18.48 -3.80
C ILE A 328 1.77 -19.11 -5.20
N LEU A 329 1.50 -18.31 -6.22
CA LEU A 329 1.23 -18.80 -7.58
C LEU A 329 2.49 -19.02 -8.43
N THR A 330 3.65 -18.51 -8.02
CA THR A 330 4.91 -18.67 -8.78
C THR A 330 6.05 -19.21 -7.94
N SER A 331 6.96 -19.88 -8.63
CA SER A 331 8.23 -20.34 -8.09
C SER A 331 9.33 -19.97 -9.11
N PRO A 332 9.89 -18.74 -9.04
CA PRO A 332 10.93 -18.30 -9.95
C PRO A 332 12.15 -19.22 -9.91
N GLU A 333 12.71 -19.55 -11.09
CA GLU A 333 13.82 -20.51 -11.21
C GLU A 333 15.09 -20.12 -10.43
N ASN A 334 15.26 -18.83 -10.13
CA ASN A 334 16.44 -18.29 -9.45
C ASN A 334 16.23 -17.97 -7.98
N ALA A 335 15.08 -18.31 -7.41
CA ALA A 335 14.78 -18.07 -5.99
C ALA A 335 14.96 -19.35 -5.18
N GLU A 336 15.56 -19.24 -4.00
CA GLU A 336 15.62 -20.34 -3.05
C GLU A 336 14.21 -20.59 -2.46
N PRO A 337 13.82 -21.84 -2.19
CA PRO A 337 12.48 -22.15 -1.68
C PRO A 337 12.09 -21.37 -0.41
N GLY A 338 13.06 -21.04 0.45
CA GLY A 338 12.84 -20.25 1.66
C GLY A 338 12.65 -18.75 1.42
N GLU A 339 12.90 -18.25 0.22
CA GLU A 339 12.70 -16.86 -0.17
C GLU A 339 11.31 -16.62 -0.80
N ILE A 340 10.63 -17.69 -1.20
CA ILE A 340 9.26 -17.65 -1.77
C ILE A 340 8.27 -17.83 -0.62
N VAL A 341 7.91 -16.71 0.00
CA VAL A 341 7.12 -16.70 1.24
C VAL A 341 6.23 -15.47 1.28
N THR A 342 4.97 -15.63 1.68
CA THR A 342 4.09 -14.49 1.89
C THR A 342 4.50 -13.76 3.17
N ASN A 343 4.97 -12.53 3.02
CA ASN A 343 5.41 -11.62 4.08
C ASN A 343 4.30 -10.68 4.54
N GLY A 344 3.48 -10.22 3.61
CA GLY A 344 2.45 -9.23 3.89
C GLY A 344 1.26 -9.32 2.95
N VAL A 345 0.14 -8.79 3.42
CA VAL A 345 -1.12 -8.67 2.67
C VAL A 345 -1.63 -7.25 2.73
N ALA A 346 -2.30 -6.81 1.68
CA ALA A 346 -3.02 -5.54 1.63
C ALA A 346 -4.28 -5.69 0.78
N VAL A 347 -5.31 -4.92 1.14
CA VAL A 347 -6.60 -4.91 0.44
C VAL A 347 -6.81 -3.55 -0.21
N ASN A 348 -7.28 -3.53 -1.45
CA ASN A 348 -7.69 -2.33 -2.17
C ASN A 348 -9.01 -2.60 -2.88
N GLU A 349 -10.10 -2.10 -2.30
CA GLU A 349 -11.46 -2.41 -2.74
C GLU A 349 -11.71 -3.93 -2.78
N ASN A 350 -11.95 -4.50 -3.98
CA ASN A 350 -12.14 -5.93 -4.20
C ASN A 350 -10.84 -6.70 -4.50
N VAL A 351 -9.70 -6.00 -4.55
CA VAL A 351 -8.40 -6.61 -4.89
C VAL A 351 -7.60 -6.89 -3.62
N LEU A 352 -7.18 -8.14 -3.46
CA LEU A 352 -6.25 -8.58 -2.43
C LEU A 352 -4.85 -8.75 -3.03
N LEU A 353 -3.88 -8.14 -2.39
CA LEU A 353 -2.47 -8.18 -2.76
C LEU A 353 -1.68 -8.97 -1.72
N MET A 354 -0.82 -9.88 -2.19
CA MET A 354 0.07 -10.68 -1.34
C MET A 354 1.52 -10.41 -1.71
N ALA A 355 2.30 -9.93 -0.76
CA ALA A 355 3.76 -9.74 -0.89
C ALA A 355 4.46 -11.07 -0.64
N ASN A 356 4.92 -11.74 -1.69
CA ASN A 356 5.40 -13.12 -1.63
C ASN A 356 6.93 -13.26 -1.66
N GLY A 357 7.66 -12.30 -1.09
CA GLY A 357 9.11 -12.34 -1.11
C GLY A 357 9.65 -12.39 -2.55
N ALA A 358 10.54 -13.35 -2.83
CA ALA A 358 11.05 -13.58 -4.18
C ALA A 358 9.97 -14.11 -5.15
N GLY A 359 8.84 -14.60 -4.66
CA GLY A 359 7.69 -15.00 -5.45
C GLY A 359 6.89 -13.84 -6.05
N GLY A 360 7.33 -12.60 -5.84
CA GLY A 360 6.69 -11.41 -6.41
C GLY A 360 5.42 -10.97 -5.68
N LEU A 361 4.50 -10.36 -6.40
CA LEU A 361 3.23 -9.86 -5.89
C LEU A 361 2.08 -10.65 -6.51
N SER A 362 1.28 -11.33 -5.70
CA SER A 362 0.04 -11.97 -6.16
C SER A 362 -1.13 -11.02 -6.06
N LEU A 363 -1.96 -11.06 -7.09
CA LEU A 363 -3.21 -10.34 -7.19
C LEU A 363 -4.37 -11.33 -7.11
N SER A 364 -5.35 -11.07 -6.28
CA SER A 364 -6.58 -11.85 -6.18
C SER A 364 -7.77 -10.92 -6.11
N GLU A 365 -8.90 -11.30 -6.69
CA GLU A 365 -10.16 -10.59 -6.55
C GLU A 365 -11.07 -11.27 -5.54
N THR A 366 -11.71 -10.49 -4.69
CA THR A 366 -12.69 -10.96 -3.73
C THR A 366 -14.10 -10.58 -4.20
N ASN A 367 -14.90 -11.58 -4.54
CA ASN A 367 -16.33 -11.43 -4.74
C ASN A 367 -17.04 -12.04 -3.53
N ASP A 368 -18.11 -11.43 -3.05
CA ASP A 368 -18.90 -11.67 -1.83
C ASP A 368 -18.58 -12.94 -0.99
N ASP A 369 -18.27 -14.08 -1.60
CA ASP A 369 -18.04 -15.36 -0.91
C ASP A 369 -16.75 -16.10 -1.34
N ASN A 370 -16.00 -15.63 -2.35
CA ASN A 370 -14.83 -16.33 -2.88
C ASN A 370 -13.72 -15.39 -3.28
N THR A 371 -12.49 -15.80 -2.99
CA THR A 371 -11.29 -15.12 -3.49
C THR A 371 -10.72 -15.91 -4.67
N VAL A 372 -10.63 -15.28 -5.81
CA VAL A 372 -10.10 -15.89 -7.03
C VAL A 372 -8.74 -15.29 -7.32
N GLY A 373 -7.71 -16.15 -7.40
CA GLY A 373 -6.36 -15.74 -7.83
C GLY A 373 -6.42 -15.27 -9.27
N VAL A 374 -5.90 -14.10 -9.52
CA VAL A 374 -6.04 -13.39 -10.78
C VAL A 374 -4.72 -13.35 -11.54
N GLY A 375 -3.60 -13.28 -10.82
CA GLY A 375 -2.29 -13.31 -11.44
C GLY A 375 -1.16 -13.00 -10.47
N VAL A 376 0.06 -13.12 -10.96
CA VAL A 376 1.28 -12.77 -10.23
C VAL A 376 2.06 -11.76 -11.05
N ILE A 377 2.56 -10.75 -10.35
CA ILE A 377 3.46 -9.78 -10.94
C ILE A 377 4.86 -10.16 -10.51
N GLU A 378 5.72 -10.48 -11.47
CA GLU A 378 7.13 -10.65 -11.21
C GLU A 378 7.78 -9.27 -10.99
N LEU A 379 7.92 -8.89 -9.72
CA LEU A 379 8.74 -7.75 -9.33
C LEU A 379 10.14 -8.25 -9.00
N THR A 380 11.14 -7.47 -9.36
CA THR A 380 12.52 -7.76 -8.94
C THR A 380 12.70 -7.46 -7.46
N GLY A 381 13.36 -8.35 -6.73
CA GLY A 381 13.63 -8.23 -5.30
C GLY A 381 12.72 -9.10 -4.44
N SER A 382 12.90 -9.00 -3.13
CA SER A 382 12.03 -9.68 -2.15
C SER A 382 10.95 -8.72 -1.69
N ILE A 383 9.70 -8.98 -2.07
CA ILE A 383 8.58 -8.12 -1.68
C ILE A 383 8.25 -8.41 -0.21
N ASN A 384 8.51 -7.43 0.65
CA ASN A 384 8.34 -7.55 2.09
C ASN A 384 6.98 -7.02 2.57
N TYR A 385 6.50 -5.93 1.95
CA TYR A 385 5.22 -5.33 2.31
C TYR A 385 4.65 -4.53 1.12
N VAL A 386 3.35 -4.40 1.09
CA VAL A 386 2.62 -3.59 0.11
C VAL A 386 1.59 -2.73 0.82
N ALA A 387 1.37 -1.55 0.27
CA ALA A 387 0.28 -0.66 0.63
C ALA A 387 -0.38 -0.15 -0.65
N THR A 388 -1.62 0.29 -0.56
CA THR A 388 -2.38 0.75 -1.73
C THR A 388 -3.04 2.09 -1.49
N LYS A 389 -3.20 2.88 -2.56
CA LYS A 389 -3.94 4.12 -2.54
C LYS A 389 -4.49 4.39 -3.94
N GLY A 390 -5.82 4.37 -4.10
CA GLY A 390 -6.47 4.45 -5.41
C GLY A 390 -5.92 3.35 -6.34
N ASP A 391 -5.60 3.68 -7.56
CA ASP A 391 -5.06 2.72 -8.53
C ASP A 391 -3.55 2.48 -8.43
N TYR A 392 -2.93 2.81 -7.29
CA TYR A 392 -1.50 2.60 -7.12
C TYR A 392 -1.19 1.62 -6.01
N ILE A 393 -0.23 0.75 -6.28
CA ILE A 393 0.38 -0.20 -5.36
C ILE A 393 1.79 0.30 -5.03
N PHE A 394 2.10 0.32 -3.76
CA PHE A 394 3.38 0.78 -3.22
C PHE A 394 4.07 -0.39 -2.52
N ALA A 395 5.14 -0.90 -3.12
CA ALA A 395 5.81 -2.10 -2.66
C ALA A 395 7.17 -1.81 -2.01
N ALA A 396 7.36 -2.30 -0.79
CA ALA A 396 8.67 -2.41 -0.16
C ALA A 396 9.36 -3.67 -0.69
N SER A 397 10.27 -3.50 -1.65
CA SER A 397 10.85 -4.58 -2.46
C SER A 397 12.28 -4.94 -2.05
N GLY A 398 12.54 -4.97 -0.74
CA GLY A 398 13.82 -5.35 -0.18
C GLY A 398 14.99 -4.58 -0.79
N LYS A 399 15.98 -5.28 -1.32
CA LYS A 399 17.18 -4.68 -1.94
C LYS A 399 16.90 -3.93 -3.26
N GLN A 400 15.70 -3.99 -3.79
CA GLN A 400 15.27 -3.17 -4.93
C GLN A 400 14.61 -1.85 -4.48
N GLY A 401 14.52 -1.63 -3.18
CA GLY A 401 13.99 -0.41 -2.61
C GLY A 401 12.47 -0.33 -2.66
N PHE A 402 11.95 0.81 -3.06
CA PHE A 402 10.53 1.09 -3.11
C PHE A 402 10.05 1.18 -4.55
N GLN A 403 9.01 0.45 -4.88
CA GLN A 403 8.44 0.40 -6.24
C GLN A 403 7.00 0.91 -6.22
N ILE A 404 6.66 1.72 -7.22
CA ILE A 404 5.31 2.25 -7.44
C ILE A 404 4.75 1.61 -8.71
N ILE A 405 3.65 0.90 -8.57
CA ILE A 405 2.98 0.19 -9.64
C ILE A 405 1.60 0.81 -9.82
N LYS A 406 1.22 1.11 -11.05
CA LYS A 406 -0.15 1.50 -11.38
C LYS A 406 -0.94 0.25 -11.72
N LEU A 407 -2.04 0.06 -11.03
CA LEU A 407 -3.10 -0.87 -11.37
C LEU A 407 -3.95 -0.16 -12.44
N ASN A 408 -3.68 -0.47 -13.70
CA ASN A 408 -4.55 0.02 -14.76
C ASN A 408 -5.78 -0.89 -14.71
N ARG A 409 -6.78 -0.49 -13.93
CA ARG A 409 -8.09 -1.17 -14.00
C ARG A 409 -8.51 -1.16 -15.46
N PRO A 410 -9.22 -2.20 -15.98
CA PRO A 410 -9.69 -2.16 -17.35
C PRO A 410 -10.28 -0.77 -17.54
N ASP A 411 -9.76 -0.07 -18.53
CA ASP A 411 -10.29 1.24 -18.84
C ASP A 411 -11.80 1.04 -18.93
N ASP A 412 -12.56 1.68 -18.08
CA ASP A 412 -13.98 1.90 -18.31
C ASP A 412 -14.19 2.66 -19.63
N SER A 413 -13.08 2.81 -20.38
CA SER A 413 -13.03 3.44 -21.67
C SER A 413 -14.03 2.76 -22.60
N LEU A 414 -14.96 3.54 -23.02
CA LEU A 414 -15.97 3.11 -23.98
C LEU A 414 -15.38 2.92 -25.39
N VAL A 415 -14.11 3.29 -25.63
CA VAL A 415 -13.46 3.23 -26.95
C VAL A 415 -13.48 1.82 -27.51
N THR A 416 -13.06 0.82 -26.77
CA THR A 416 -13.06 -0.57 -27.22
C THR A 416 -14.45 -1.09 -27.48
N ARG A 417 -15.42 -0.70 -26.66
CA ARG A 417 -16.85 -1.03 -26.86
C ARG A 417 -17.47 -0.33 -28.06
N CYS A 418 -16.82 0.72 -28.60
CA CYS A 418 -17.25 1.48 -29.75
C CYS A 418 -16.78 0.92 -31.11
N GLU A 419 -15.74 0.07 -31.15
CA GLU A 419 -15.04 -0.30 -32.40
C GLU A 419 -15.92 -1.04 -33.40
N ASP A 420 -16.71 -2.01 -32.98
CA ASP A 420 -17.51 -2.87 -33.86
C ASP A 420 -19.01 -2.57 -33.87
N LEU A 421 -19.41 -1.41 -33.32
CA LEU A 421 -20.83 -1.04 -33.28
C LEU A 421 -21.43 -0.75 -34.65
N ASN A 422 -22.70 -1.09 -34.78
CA ASN A 422 -23.48 -0.73 -35.96
C ASN A 422 -23.74 0.78 -36.03
N ALA A 423 -23.67 1.33 -37.22
CA ALA A 423 -24.05 2.72 -37.43
C ALA A 423 -25.55 2.93 -37.17
N TYR A 424 -25.87 4.01 -36.43
CA TYR A 424 -27.26 4.32 -36.14
C TYR A 424 -28.04 4.73 -37.41
N SER A 425 -29.08 3.99 -37.75
CA SER A 425 -29.97 4.26 -38.90
C SER A 425 -31.42 4.51 -38.48
N GLY A 426 -31.72 4.55 -37.19
CA GLY A 426 -33.07 4.67 -36.65
C GLY A 426 -33.68 6.08 -36.77
N SER A 427 -34.79 6.33 -36.10
CA SER A 427 -35.54 7.58 -36.09
C SER A 427 -34.82 8.73 -35.41
N SER A 428 -35.33 9.96 -35.48
CA SER A 428 -34.82 11.10 -34.73
C SER A 428 -35.32 11.12 -33.27
N TYR A 429 -36.15 10.18 -32.87
CA TYR A 429 -36.58 9.95 -31.50
C TYR A 429 -35.97 8.66 -31.04
N LEU A 430 -35.00 8.73 -30.13
CA LEU A 430 -34.33 7.56 -29.55
C LEU A 430 -34.94 7.28 -28.18
N ASN A 431 -35.66 6.15 -28.07
CA ASN A 431 -36.22 5.67 -26.83
C ASN A 431 -35.67 4.28 -26.57
N VAL A 432 -35.11 4.08 -25.40
CA VAL A 432 -34.59 2.79 -24.87
C VAL A 432 -35.46 2.39 -23.70
N ASN A 433 -36.14 1.24 -23.80
CA ASN A 433 -37.01 0.75 -22.73
C ASN A 433 -36.16 0.14 -21.61
N ASN A 434 -36.76 -0.08 -20.44
CA ASN A 434 -36.03 -0.53 -19.24
C ASN A 434 -35.22 -1.84 -19.41
N ASP A 435 -35.69 -2.74 -20.26
CA ASP A 435 -35.02 -4.04 -20.47
C ASP A 435 -34.13 -4.07 -21.73
N ASP A 436 -34.04 -2.95 -22.44
CA ASP A 436 -33.29 -2.88 -23.69
C ASP A 436 -31.83 -2.46 -23.44
N THR A 437 -30.91 -3.15 -24.13
CA THR A 437 -29.50 -2.72 -24.24
C THR A 437 -29.20 -2.40 -25.70
N LEU A 438 -28.91 -1.15 -25.98
CA LEU A 438 -28.68 -0.63 -27.35
C LEU A 438 -27.34 0.09 -27.42
N ALA A 439 -26.59 -0.17 -28.49
CA ALA A 439 -25.29 0.46 -28.70
C ALA A 439 -25.16 0.85 -30.20
N TYR A 440 -24.69 2.07 -30.46
CA TYR A 440 -24.57 2.61 -31.82
C TYR A 440 -23.37 3.51 -31.96
N ARG A 441 -22.77 3.51 -33.16
CA ARG A 441 -21.76 4.49 -33.56
C ARG A 441 -22.29 5.42 -34.66
N GLY A 442 -21.63 6.56 -34.84
CA GLY A 442 -21.85 7.46 -35.94
C GLY A 442 -22.15 8.91 -35.57
N SER A 443 -22.98 9.56 -36.34
CA SER A 443 -23.41 10.95 -36.08
C SER A 443 -24.85 11.16 -36.50
N LYS A 444 -25.62 11.81 -35.63
CA LYS A 444 -27.01 12.17 -35.95
C LYS A 444 -27.51 13.32 -35.08
N ARG A 445 -28.51 14.03 -35.61
CA ARG A 445 -29.33 14.95 -34.84
C ARG A 445 -30.61 14.26 -34.38
N PHE A 446 -30.76 14.11 -33.08
CA PHE A 446 -31.99 13.63 -32.45
C PHE A 446 -32.92 14.80 -32.11
N ASN A 447 -34.21 14.54 -32.07
CA ASN A 447 -35.16 15.42 -31.42
C ASN A 447 -35.07 15.26 -29.91
N ASN A 448 -35.13 14.02 -29.40
CA ASN A 448 -34.90 13.70 -28.00
C ASN A 448 -34.24 12.31 -27.86
N ILE A 449 -33.65 12.11 -26.68
CA ILE A 449 -33.15 10.82 -26.22
C ILE A 449 -33.78 10.54 -24.85
N ASN A 450 -34.45 9.40 -24.72
CA ASN A 450 -34.99 8.89 -23.46
C ASN A 450 -34.40 7.49 -23.20
N VAL A 451 -33.76 7.30 -22.09
CA VAL A 451 -33.05 6.06 -21.73
C VAL A 451 -33.68 5.46 -20.47
N GLY A 452 -34.37 4.34 -20.59
CA GLY A 452 -34.89 3.59 -19.47
C GLY A 452 -34.06 2.32 -19.18
N GLY A 453 -33.38 1.79 -20.20
CA GLY A 453 -32.45 0.67 -20.11
C GLY A 453 -31.01 1.13 -20.31
N ASN A 454 -30.21 0.37 -21.04
CA ASN A 454 -28.80 0.66 -21.30
C ASN A 454 -28.61 1.20 -22.71
N LEU A 455 -27.95 2.34 -22.85
CA LEU A 455 -27.62 2.95 -24.12
C LEU A 455 -26.16 3.36 -24.21
N LEU A 456 -25.43 2.88 -25.20
CA LEU A 456 -24.09 3.37 -25.57
C LEU A 456 -24.15 4.12 -26.90
N LEU A 457 -23.68 5.37 -26.95
CA LEU A 457 -23.53 6.16 -28.15
C LEU A 457 -22.08 6.58 -28.40
N CYS A 458 -21.51 6.13 -29.51
CA CYS A 458 -20.14 6.43 -29.91
C CYS A 458 -20.11 7.35 -31.13
N GLY A 459 -19.45 8.51 -31.02
CA GLY A 459 -19.29 9.46 -32.12
C GLY A 459 -19.79 10.88 -31.85
N SER A 460 -20.54 11.51 -32.79
CA SER A 460 -20.93 12.92 -32.65
C SER A 460 -22.44 13.10 -32.72
N TRP A 461 -23.05 13.46 -31.62
CA TRP A 461 -24.50 13.50 -31.48
C TRP A 461 -24.99 14.87 -31.04
N THR A 462 -26.09 15.30 -31.64
CA THR A 462 -26.78 16.53 -31.23
C THR A 462 -28.22 16.22 -30.86
N VAL A 463 -28.75 16.84 -29.80
CA VAL A 463 -30.12 16.66 -29.33
C VAL A 463 -30.84 17.99 -29.27
N ARG A 464 -32.00 18.07 -29.91
CA ARG A 464 -32.73 19.32 -30.08
C ARG A 464 -33.64 19.68 -28.90
N ASP A 465 -34.29 18.69 -28.28
CA ASP A 465 -35.36 18.90 -27.31
C ASP A 465 -35.03 18.44 -25.89
N GLY A 466 -33.96 17.70 -25.68
CA GLY A 466 -33.44 17.29 -24.36
C GLY A 466 -33.11 15.82 -24.25
N VAL A 467 -32.44 15.46 -23.15
CA VAL A 467 -32.06 14.10 -22.80
C VAL A 467 -32.61 13.77 -21.41
N ASN A 468 -33.29 12.63 -21.30
CA ASN A 468 -33.72 12.06 -20.03
C ASN A 468 -33.12 10.66 -19.85
N VAL A 469 -32.36 10.46 -18.79
CA VAL A 469 -32.01 9.15 -18.31
C VAL A 469 -33.02 8.84 -17.21
N ASN A 470 -33.91 7.89 -17.47
CA ASN A 470 -34.99 7.52 -16.55
C ASN A 470 -34.44 6.73 -15.37
N ALA A 471 -35.26 6.50 -14.35
CA ALA A 471 -34.84 5.77 -13.17
C ALA A 471 -34.17 4.43 -13.53
N ASP A 472 -33.04 4.15 -12.89
CA ASP A 472 -32.21 2.96 -13.08
C ASP A 472 -31.65 2.77 -14.51
N GLY A 473 -31.78 3.77 -15.37
CA GLY A 473 -31.22 3.75 -16.73
C GLY A 473 -29.73 4.10 -16.76
N LEU A 474 -29.01 3.48 -17.69
CA LEU A 474 -27.60 3.76 -17.96
C LEU A 474 -27.44 4.39 -19.34
N PHE A 475 -26.92 5.61 -19.38
CA PHE A 475 -26.55 6.23 -20.64
C PHE A 475 -25.05 6.48 -20.69
N GLU A 476 -24.39 5.84 -21.62
CA GLU A 476 -22.96 5.95 -21.87
C GLU A 476 -22.72 6.67 -23.19
N MET A 477 -21.77 7.57 -23.23
CA MET A 477 -21.38 8.24 -24.46
C MET A 477 -19.86 8.35 -24.60
N ASN A 478 -19.36 8.00 -25.78
CA ASN A 478 -17.98 8.24 -26.19
C ASN A 478 -17.96 9.19 -27.39
N GLY A 479 -17.19 10.28 -27.27
CA GLY A 479 -17.05 11.29 -28.32
C GLY A 479 -17.72 12.63 -27.98
N THR A 480 -18.70 13.08 -28.72
CA THR A 480 -19.31 14.40 -28.53
C THR A 480 -20.84 14.33 -28.42
N LEU A 481 -21.37 14.90 -27.35
CA LEU A 481 -22.81 15.10 -27.17
C LEU A 481 -23.15 16.58 -26.95
N VAL A 482 -24.01 17.15 -27.80
CA VAL A 482 -24.47 18.52 -27.67
C VAL A 482 -26.00 18.54 -27.49
N VAL A 483 -26.47 19.11 -26.38
CA VAL A 483 -27.91 19.20 -26.05
C VAL A 483 -28.40 20.65 -26.10
N GLY A 484 -29.40 20.91 -26.94
CA GLY A 484 -29.90 22.24 -27.18
C GLY A 484 -29.01 23.07 -28.13
N ARG A 485 -29.16 24.38 -28.03
CA ARG A 485 -28.34 25.39 -28.72
C ARG A 485 -28.55 26.77 -28.07
N ASN A 486 -27.73 27.74 -28.41
CA ASN A 486 -27.73 29.06 -27.75
C ASN A 486 -29.11 29.72 -27.67
N ASN A 487 -29.88 29.67 -28.73
CA ASN A 487 -31.24 30.27 -28.76
C ASN A 487 -32.37 29.26 -28.45
N ARG A 488 -32.04 28.05 -28.03
CA ARG A 488 -32.97 26.99 -27.62
C ARG A 488 -32.32 26.12 -26.54
N GLN A 489 -32.36 26.64 -25.33
CA GLN A 489 -31.82 25.94 -24.18
C GLN A 489 -32.63 24.67 -23.88
N ARG A 490 -31.95 23.57 -23.61
CA ARG A 490 -32.53 22.26 -23.32
C ARG A 490 -31.70 21.55 -22.28
N ASN A 491 -32.37 20.82 -21.41
CA ASN A 491 -31.80 20.20 -20.24
C ASN A 491 -31.38 18.76 -20.49
N VAL A 492 -30.46 18.30 -19.67
CA VAL A 492 -30.20 16.90 -19.43
C VAL A 492 -30.70 16.58 -18.03
N THR A 493 -31.52 15.55 -17.88
CA THR A 493 -32.05 15.10 -16.60
C THR A 493 -31.61 13.65 -16.35
N ILE A 494 -30.97 13.42 -15.21
CA ILE A 494 -30.59 12.09 -14.73
C ILE A 494 -31.50 11.80 -13.54
N ASN A 495 -32.40 10.84 -13.68
CA ASN A 495 -33.40 10.52 -12.67
C ASN A 495 -32.83 9.56 -11.61
N SER A 496 -33.59 9.34 -10.52
CA SER A 496 -33.14 8.56 -9.36
C SER A 496 -32.62 7.18 -9.74
N GLY A 497 -31.44 6.81 -9.25
CA GLY A 497 -30.78 5.54 -9.54
C GLY A 497 -30.14 5.45 -10.92
N ALA A 498 -30.33 6.46 -11.79
CA ALA A 498 -29.78 6.45 -13.15
C ALA A 498 -28.32 6.93 -13.18
N THR A 499 -27.59 6.47 -14.17
CA THR A 499 -26.19 6.84 -14.41
C THR A 499 -25.99 7.43 -15.81
N LEU A 500 -25.24 8.53 -15.88
CA LEU A 500 -24.71 9.08 -17.14
C LEU A 500 -23.18 8.93 -17.12
N ARG A 501 -22.62 8.13 -18.04
CA ARG A 501 -21.17 7.99 -18.25
C ARG A 501 -20.73 8.80 -19.45
N VAL A 502 -19.68 9.59 -19.27
CA VAL A 502 -19.18 10.51 -20.30
C VAL A 502 -17.71 10.27 -20.55
N GLU A 503 -17.37 9.89 -21.77
CA GLU A 503 -16.00 9.87 -22.27
C GLU A 503 -15.90 10.81 -23.48
N GLY A 504 -15.31 12.00 -23.28
CA GLY A 504 -15.17 13.03 -24.31
C GLY A 504 -15.89 14.33 -24.01
N ASN A 505 -16.62 14.90 -24.98
CA ASN A 505 -17.14 16.27 -24.90
C ASN A 505 -18.65 16.31 -24.64
N LEU A 506 -19.08 16.82 -23.50
CA LEU A 506 -20.49 17.07 -23.19
C LEU A 506 -20.78 18.57 -23.15
N THR A 507 -21.64 19.04 -24.05
CA THR A 507 -22.13 20.43 -24.07
C THR A 507 -23.63 20.48 -23.84
N ILE A 508 -24.08 21.24 -22.84
CA ILE A 508 -25.49 21.42 -22.49
C ILE A 508 -25.82 22.91 -22.51
N TYR A 509 -26.72 23.34 -23.41
CA TYR A 509 -27.16 24.73 -23.49
C TYR A 509 -28.26 25.09 -22.48
N GLY A 510 -28.82 24.14 -21.76
CA GLY A 510 -29.74 24.32 -20.63
C GLY A 510 -29.11 23.85 -19.33
N ASP A 511 -29.95 23.36 -18.43
CA ASP A 511 -29.53 22.87 -17.13
C ASP A 511 -29.16 21.38 -17.17
N LEU A 512 -28.23 20.99 -16.29
CA LEU A 512 -28.00 19.61 -15.89
C LEU A 512 -28.69 19.37 -14.56
N ILE A 513 -29.62 18.40 -14.51
CA ILE A 513 -30.43 18.08 -13.34
C ILE A 513 -30.08 16.66 -12.91
N ILE A 514 -29.52 16.49 -11.70
CA ILE A 514 -29.13 15.21 -11.14
C ILE A 514 -30.02 14.97 -9.92
N ASN A 515 -30.94 14.03 -10.04
CA ASN A 515 -31.92 13.72 -9.02
C ASN A 515 -31.34 12.79 -7.94
N ASP A 516 -32.08 12.60 -6.86
CA ASP A 516 -31.63 11.84 -5.68
C ASP A 516 -31.19 10.41 -6.06
N GLY A 517 -30.00 10.00 -5.59
CA GLY A 517 -29.41 8.69 -5.91
C GLY A 517 -28.91 8.50 -7.34
N ALA A 518 -28.90 9.56 -8.17
CA ALA A 518 -28.34 9.50 -9.51
C ALA A 518 -26.84 9.78 -9.53
N SER A 519 -26.14 9.25 -10.55
CA SER A 519 -24.71 9.47 -10.75
C SER A 519 -24.36 10.04 -12.11
N ILE A 520 -23.25 10.76 -12.17
CA ILE A 520 -22.55 11.09 -13.41
C ILE A 520 -21.09 10.71 -13.24
N GLU A 521 -20.57 9.94 -14.19
CA GLU A 521 -19.21 9.40 -14.18
C GLU A 521 -18.47 9.91 -15.41
N PHE A 522 -17.29 10.48 -15.20
CA PHE A 522 -16.41 10.92 -16.29
C PHE A 522 -15.29 9.91 -16.44
N ILE A 523 -15.18 9.34 -17.63
CA ILE A 523 -14.26 8.27 -17.96
C ILE A 523 -13.06 8.86 -18.71
N GLY A 524 -11.87 8.39 -18.37
CA GLY A 524 -10.61 8.91 -18.91
C GLY A 524 -10.25 10.30 -18.40
N ASP A 525 -9.07 10.78 -18.75
CA ASP A 525 -8.52 12.04 -18.22
C ASP A 525 -8.88 13.28 -19.08
N ASP A 526 -9.46 13.07 -20.27
CA ASP A 526 -9.68 14.11 -21.28
C ASP A 526 -11.15 14.57 -21.43
N SER A 527 -12.03 14.16 -20.53
CA SER A 527 -13.43 14.54 -20.60
C SER A 527 -13.62 16.05 -20.37
N VAL A 528 -14.43 16.69 -21.24
CA VAL A 528 -14.68 18.14 -21.20
C VAL A 528 -16.18 18.41 -21.08
N VAL A 529 -16.55 19.22 -20.11
CA VAL A 529 -17.94 19.60 -19.86
C VAL A 529 -18.14 21.10 -20.00
N ASN A 530 -19.18 21.47 -20.75
CA ASN A 530 -19.55 22.87 -21.00
C ASN A 530 -21.06 23.06 -20.82
N ILE A 531 -21.50 23.50 -19.63
CA ILE A 531 -22.92 23.71 -19.30
C ILE A 531 -23.23 25.18 -19.22
N PHE A 532 -24.13 25.65 -20.09
CA PHE A 532 -24.54 27.06 -20.17
C PHE A 532 -25.61 27.44 -19.14
N GLY A 533 -26.36 26.48 -18.64
CA GLY A 533 -27.33 26.63 -17.55
C GLY A 533 -26.75 26.39 -16.19
N ARG A 534 -27.53 25.80 -15.32
CA ARG A 534 -27.14 25.46 -13.93
C ARG A 534 -26.96 23.96 -13.77
N VAL A 535 -26.07 23.57 -12.87
CA VAL A 535 -26.03 22.21 -12.33
C VAL A 535 -26.88 22.18 -11.06
N THR A 536 -27.94 21.37 -11.07
CA THR A 536 -28.81 21.16 -9.92
C THR A 536 -28.63 19.75 -9.42
N ARG A 537 -28.21 19.60 -8.17
CA ARG A 537 -27.92 18.32 -7.51
C ARG A 537 -28.86 18.11 -6.35
N ALA A 538 -29.54 16.97 -6.31
CA ALA A 538 -30.27 16.52 -5.14
C ALA A 538 -29.31 15.93 -4.08
N ALA A 539 -29.84 15.54 -2.92
CA ALA A 539 -29.08 14.78 -1.95
C ALA A 539 -28.67 13.40 -2.51
N ASN A 540 -27.59 12.80 -1.98
CA ASN A 540 -27.10 11.46 -2.37
C ASN A 540 -26.78 11.32 -3.88
N THR A 541 -26.32 12.37 -4.53
CA THR A 541 -25.84 12.31 -5.92
C THR A 541 -24.34 12.14 -5.96
N THR A 542 -23.84 11.30 -6.87
CA THR A 542 -22.43 11.02 -7.06
C THR A 542 -21.92 11.70 -8.33
N ILE A 543 -20.71 12.28 -8.26
CA ILE A 543 -19.97 12.77 -9.42
C ILE A 543 -18.55 12.22 -9.29
N GLU A 544 -18.17 11.38 -10.24
CA GLU A 544 -16.90 10.64 -10.22
C GLU A 544 -16.07 10.91 -11.48
N GLY A 545 -14.77 10.65 -11.39
CA GLY A 545 -13.84 10.79 -12.50
C GLY A 545 -13.25 12.19 -12.68
N THR A 546 -12.28 12.27 -13.57
CA THR A 546 -11.56 13.52 -13.91
C THR A 546 -12.20 14.18 -15.13
N PHE A 547 -12.47 15.47 -15.05
CA PHE A 547 -13.00 16.23 -16.18
C PHE A 547 -12.62 17.71 -16.11
N ARG A 548 -12.60 18.35 -17.23
CA ARG A 548 -12.44 19.79 -17.34
C ARG A 548 -13.79 20.48 -17.39
N ASP A 549 -14.16 21.15 -16.31
CA ASP A 549 -15.32 22.06 -16.32
C ASP A 549 -14.96 23.39 -16.97
N VAL A 550 -15.53 23.68 -18.15
CA VAL A 550 -15.20 24.89 -18.92
C VAL A 550 -15.78 26.15 -18.28
N ARG A 551 -16.85 26.02 -17.48
CA ARG A 551 -17.61 27.15 -16.93
C ARG A 551 -17.62 27.24 -15.41
N ASP A 552 -16.97 26.29 -14.74
CA ASP A 552 -16.87 26.23 -13.27
C ASP A 552 -18.28 26.23 -12.63
N VAL A 553 -19.13 25.28 -13.03
CA VAL A 553 -20.54 25.20 -12.59
C VAL A 553 -20.86 23.96 -11.75
N PHE A 554 -19.91 23.03 -11.55
CA PHE A 554 -20.06 21.82 -10.73
C PHE A 554 -19.84 22.02 -9.24
#